data_6cbf7878277eff3f341217c7b31ea479
#
_entry.id   6cbf7878277eff3f341217c7b31ea479
#
_cell.length_a   1.000
_cell.length_b   1.000
_cell.length_c   1.000
_cell.angle_alpha   90.00
_cell.angle_beta   90.00
_cell.angle_gamma   90.00
#
_symmetry.space_group_name_H-M   'P 1'
#
loop_
_entity.id
_entity.type
_entity.pdbx_description
1 polymer ?
#
loop_
_entity_poly.entity_id
_entity_poly.type
_entity_poly.pdbx_seq_one_letter_code
_entity_poly.pdbx_strand_id
1 'polypeptide(L)'
;MLASKLNIGLSWWDERLSNMWTDYYFIGDDIIDGAVLWKRNSYTAGTMLNLSFQRQKHLSTIKGGMILLDDEKAAIELKKMSYDGRDQNTPWRDQNVTIEGFHYYMTPETAQMGLDGLEEAINRTPRQWIAQDWPILTEMNVFKNK
;
A
#
# COMPACT_ATOMS: atom_id res chain seq x y z
N MET A 1 6.27 13.90 1.81
CA MET A 1 7.55 13.75 1.10
C MET A 1 7.45 12.85 -0.14
N LEU A 2 6.88 11.62 -0.07
CA LEU A 2 6.68 10.77 -1.26
C LEU A 2 5.65 11.36 -2.24
N ALA A 3 4.51 11.80 -1.74
CA ALA A 3 3.43 12.37 -2.54
C ALA A 3 3.84 13.63 -3.33
N SER A 4 4.68 14.50 -2.73
CA SER A 4 5.18 15.68 -3.44
C SER A 4 6.15 15.33 -4.56
N LYS A 5 6.90 14.22 -4.43
CA LYS A 5 7.81 13.74 -5.47
C LYS A 5 7.07 13.06 -6.63
N LEU A 6 5.92 12.45 -6.36
CA LEU A 6 5.10 11.78 -7.36
C LEU A 6 4.07 12.71 -8.01
N ASN A 7 4.08 14.00 -7.65
CA ASN A 7 3.11 15.00 -8.11
C ASN A 7 1.64 14.57 -7.90
N ILE A 8 1.40 13.74 -6.90
CA ILE A 8 0.07 13.29 -6.51
C ILE A 8 -0.55 14.40 -5.66
N GLY A 9 -1.61 15.00 -6.15
CA GLY A 9 -2.45 15.91 -5.37
C GLY A 9 -3.10 15.14 -4.22
N LEU A 10 -2.50 15.19 -3.03
CA LEU A 10 -3.14 14.68 -1.82
C LEU A 10 -4.21 15.67 -1.40
N SER A 11 -5.43 15.49 -1.85
CA SER A 11 -6.59 16.05 -1.15
C SER A 11 -6.85 15.15 0.07
N TRP A 12 -6.22 15.46 1.18
CA TRP A 12 -6.30 14.69 2.42
C TRP A 12 -7.68 14.66 3.04
N TRP A 13 -8.63 15.46 2.53
CA TRP A 13 -9.94 15.58 3.12
C TRP A 13 -10.96 16.03 2.07
N ASP A 14 -11.62 15.07 1.48
CA ASP A 14 -12.88 15.35 0.81
C ASP A 14 -14.00 15.12 1.85
N GLU A 15 -14.72 16.16 2.24
CA GLU A 15 -15.87 16.06 3.15
C GLU A 15 -16.92 15.05 2.65
N ARG A 16 -16.96 14.81 1.34
CA ARG A 16 -17.81 13.77 0.74
C ARG A 16 -17.41 12.37 1.15
N LEU A 17 -16.15 12.14 1.52
CA LEU A 17 -15.64 10.86 2.02
C LEU A 17 -15.84 10.72 3.53
N SER A 18 -16.05 11.80 4.27
CA SER A 18 -16.24 11.76 5.73
C SER A 18 -17.51 11.04 6.17
N ASN A 19 -18.50 10.92 5.27
CA ASN A 19 -19.74 10.21 5.53
C ASN A 19 -19.77 8.77 4.97
N MET A 20 -18.71 8.35 4.29
CA MET A 20 -18.57 7.01 3.70
C MET A 20 -17.29 6.36 4.18
N TRP A 21 -17.27 5.91 5.45
CA TRP A 21 -16.25 4.99 5.91
C TRP A 21 -16.45 3.66 5.19
N THR A 22 -15.81 3.58 4.05
CA THR A 22 -15.60 2.34 3.35
C THR A 22 -14.26 1.76 3.81
N ASP A 23 -14.06 0.47 3.61
CA ASP A 23 -12.79 -0.22 3.94
C ASP A 23 -11.60 0.32 3.12
N TYR A 24 -11.82 1.29 2.26
CA TYR A 24 -10.82 1.89 1.36
C TYR A 24 -11.20 3.33 1.01
N TYR A 25 -10.23 4.10 0.50
CA TYR A 25 -10.44 5.43 -0.08
C TYR A 25 -9.51 5.68 -1.27
N PHE A 26 -9.91 6.59 -2.15
CA PHE A 26 -9.13 6.96 -3.31
C PHE A 26 -8.08 8.02 -2.94
N ILE A 27 -6.87 7.82 -3.48
CA ILE A 27 -5.79 8.81 -3.47
C ILE A 27 -5.57 9.21 -4.93
N GLY A 28 -6.28 10.22 -5.40
CA GLY A 28 -6.33 10.53 -6.82
C GLY A 28 -7.31 9.62 -7.58
N ASP A 29 -7.23 9.61 -8.91
CA ASP A 29 -8.25 8.95 -9.74
C ASP A 29 -8.04 7.44 -9.88
N ASP A 30 -6.80 6.96 -9.74
CA ASP A 30 -6.37 5.59 -10.04
C ASP A 30 -5.68 4.87 -8.87
N ILE A 31 -5.45 5.54 -7.73
CA ILE A 31 -4.80 4.95 -6.56
C ILE A 31 -5.83 4.74 -5.45
N ILE A 32 -5.93 3.50 -4.97
CA ILE A 32 -6.81 3.12 -3.87
C ILE A 32 -5.95 2.76 -2.65
N ASP A 33 -6.18 3.42 -1.52
CA ASP A 33 -5.69 2.94 -0.24
C ASP A 33 -6.65 1.88 0.32
N GLY A 34 -6.26 0.64 0.18
CA GLY A 34 -6.97 -0.51 0.72
C GLY A 34 -6.26 -1.11 1.94
N ALA A 35 -5.57 -0.28 2.75
CA ALA A 35 -4.77 -0.76 3.88
C ALA A 35 -5.54 -1.58 4.92
N VAL A 36 -6.86 -1.45 4.95
CA VAL A 36 -7.76 -2.24 5.82
C VAL A 36 -8.79 -3.05 5.01
N LEU A 37 -8.72 -2.98 3.70
CA LEU A 37 -9.62 -3.71 2.81
C LEU A 37 -9.20 -5.18 2.71
N TRP A 38 -10.07 -6.06 3.15
CA TRP A 38 -9.93 -7.50 2.95
C TRP A 38 -11.26 -8.08 2.48
N LYS A 39 -11.45 -8.07 1.17
CA LYS A 39 -12.70 -8.49 0.56
C LYS A 39 -12.42 -9.19 -0.77
N ARG A 40 -13.10 -10.30 -1.01
CA ARG A 40 -13.01 -11.00 -2.30
C ARG A 40 -13.48 -10.10 -3.44
N ASN A 41 -12.75 -10.12 -4.56
CA ASN A 41 -13.06 -9.35 -5.78
C ASN A 41 -13.10 -7.81 -5.54
N SER A 42 -12.25 -7.30 -4.66
CA SER A 42 -12.18 -5.86 -4.35
C SER A 42 -11.28 -5.07 -5.31
N TYR A 43 -10.47 -5.73 -6.13
CA TYR A 43 -9.65 -5.06 -7.13
C TYR A 43 -10.52 -4.46 -8.25
N THR A 44 -10.23 -3.21 -8.60
CA THR A 44 -10.86 -2.51 -9.72
C THR A 44 -9.82 -2.37 -10.83
N ALA A 45 -10.14 -2.86 -12.04
CA ALA A 45 -9.24 -2.77 -13.20
C ALA A 45 -8.88 -1.32 -13.51
N GLY A 46 -7.64 -1.09 -13.91
CA GLY A 46 -7.09 0.23 -14.22
C GLY A 46 -6.67 1.03 -12.98
N THR A 47 -6.72 0.43 -11.78
CA THR A 47 -6.28 1.10 -10.55
C THR A 47 -5.04 0.46 -9.94
N MET A 48 -4.44 1.15 -8.96
CA MET A 48 -3.41 0.63 -8.08
C MET A 48 -3.99 0.45 -6.68
N LEU A 49 -4.39 -0.77 -6.32
CA LEU A 49 -4.91 -1.06 -4.99
C LEU A 49 -3.76 -1.40 -4.03
N ASN A 50 -3.56 -0.56 -3.02
CA ASN A 50 -2.52 -0.70 -2.03
C ASN A 50 -3.04 -1.46 -0.80
N LEU A 51 -2.46 -2.62 -0.52
CA LEU A 51 -2.76 -3.44 0.64
C LEU A 51 -1.65 -3.33 1.69
N SER A 52 -2.01 -3.39 2.96
CA SER A 52 -1.06 -3.38 4.07
C SER A 52 -1.03 -4.74 4.78
N PHE A 53 0.19 -5.24 5.04
CA PHE A 53 0.45 -6.45 5.81
C PHE A 53 1.13 -6.14 7.17
N GLN A 54 0.92 -4.93 7.65
CA GLN A 54 1.41 -4.52 8.97
C GLN A 54 0.80 -5.39 10.08
N ARG A 55 1.44 -5.46 11.24
CA ARG A 55 1.13 -6.35 12.37
C ARG A 55 -0.36 -6.48 12.74
N GLN A 56 -1.15 -5.41 12.61
CA GLN A 56 -2.57 -5.41 13.01
C GLN A 56 -3.53 -5.67 11.84
N LYS A 57 -3.01 -5.96 10.66
CA LYS A 57 -3.84 -6.17 9.47
C LYS A 57 -4.37 -7.60 9.41
N HIS A 58 -5.35 -7.81 8.56
CA HIS A 58 -6.06 -9.07 8.42
C HIS A 58 -5.12 -10.22 8.01
N LEU A 59 -4.28 -10.00 6.99
CA LEU A 59 -3.08 -10.78 6.72
C LEU A 59 -1.88 -9.97 7.22
N SER A 60 -1.05 -10.56 8.07
CA SER A 60 0.11 -9.86 8.64
C SER A 60 1.40 -10.60 8.34
N THR A 61 2.36 -9.84 7.83
CA THR A 61 3.78 -10.21 7.75
C THR A 61 4.64 -9.31 8.64
N ILE A 62 4.03 -8.76 9.71
CA ILE A 62 4.60 -7.81 10.66
C ILE A 62 4.75 -6.41 10.04
N LYS A 63 5.32 -6.32 8.86
CA LYS A 63 5.42 -5.12 8.01
C LYS A 63 5.33 -5.52 6.54
N GLY A 64 5.17 -4.52 5.67
CA GLY A 64 5.07 -4.75 4.24
C GLY A 64 3.66 -4.52 3.73
N GLY A 65 3.46 -4.85 2.49
CA GLY A 65 2.20 -4.66 1.78
C GLY A 65 2.30 -5.21 0.37
N MET A 66 1.27 -4.97 -0.41
CA MET A 66 1.20 -5.36 -1.81
C MET A 66 0.46 -4.30 -2.61
N ILE A 67 0.87 -4.08 -3.83
CA ILE A 67 0.14 -3.26 -4.80
C ILE A 67 -0.43 -4.20 -5.86
N LEU A 68 -1.76 -4.20 -6.00
CA LEU A 68 -2.44 -4.91 -7.07
C LEU A 68 -2.70 -3.94 -8.21
N LEU A 69 -2.27 -4.32 -9.42
CA LEU A 69 -2.45 -3.53 -10.63
C LEU A 69 -2.38 -4.44 -11.86
N ASP A 70 -2.92 -3.96 -12.98
CA ASP A 70 -2.93 -4.63 -14.28
C ASP A 70 -2.04 -3.94 -15.33
N ASP A 71 -1.42 -2.80 -15.03
CA ASP A 71 -0.40 -2.17 -15.87
C ASP A 71 0.97 -2.81 -15.64
N GLU A 72 1.40 -3.62 -16.61
CA GLU A 72 2.69 -4.33 -16.55
C GLU A 72 3.90 -3.37 -16.50
N LYS A 73 3.84 -2.22 -17.19
CA LYS A 73 4.94 -1.24 -17.17
C LYS A 73 5.08 -0.63 -15.79
N ALA A 74 3.97 -0.19 -15.21
CA ALA A 74 3.96 0.31 -13.84
C ALA A 74 4.44 -0.76 -12.84
N ALA A 75 4.05 -2.02 -13.01
CA ALA A 75 4.51 -3.12 -12.17
C ALA A 75 6.04 -3.31 -12.23
N ILE A 76 6.64 -3.22 -13.43
CA ILE A 76 8.09 -3.32 -13.61
C ILE A 76 8.79 -2.14 -12.93
N GLU A 77 8.30 -0.92 -13.10
CA GLU A 77 8.87 0.28 -12.47
C GLU A 77 8.78 0.20 -10.95
N LEU A 78 7.61 -0.16 -10.40
CA LEU A 78 7.42 -0.32 -8.96
C LEU A 78 8.33 -1.40 -8.35
N LYS A 79 8.56 -2.50 -9.06
CA LYS A 79 9.53 -3.53 -8.66
C LYS A 79 10.95 -2.96 -8.59
N LYS A 80 11.38 -2.20 -9.59
CA LYS A 80 12.68 -1.53 -9.57
C LYS A 80 12.75 -0.52 -8.42
N MET A 81 11.73 0.32 -8.26
CA MET A 81 11.66 1.28 -7.15
C MET A 81 11.75 0.61 -5.78
N SER A 82 11.14 -0.55 -5.60
CA SER A 82 11.21 -1.30 -4.34
C SER A 82 12.57 -1.96 -4.09
N TYR A 83 13.42 -2.06 -5.11
CA TYR A 83 14.73 -2.72 -5.09
C TYR A 83 15.86 -1.73 -5.45
N ASP A 84 15.91 -0.60 -4.78
CA ASP A 84 16.94 0.44 -4.93
C ASP A 84 17.09 0.98 -6.37
N GLY A 85 16.04 0.97 -7.18
CA GLY A 85 16.05 1.37 -8.59
C GLY A 85 16.62 0.32 -9.53
N ARG A 86 16.93 -0.89 -9.04
CA ARG A 86 17.59 -1.96 -9.77
C ARG A 86 16.63 -3.00 -10.34
N ASP A 87 17.07 -3.70 -11.36
CA ASP A 87 16.42 -4.92 -11.82
C ASP A 87 16.91 -6.13 -10.99
N GLN A 88 15.98 -6.89 -10.41
CA GLN A 88 16.31 -8.03 -9.54
C GLN A 88 17.00 -9.18 -10.28
N ASN A 89 16.82 -9.30 -11.60
CA ASN A 89 17.33 -10.39 -12.42
C ASN A 89 18.66 -10.05 -13.12
N THR A 90 19.12 -8.81 -12.99
CA THR A 90 20.35 -8.34 -13.64
C THR A 90 21.50 -8.33 -12.63
N PRO A 91 22.67 -8.93 -12.93
CA PRO A 91 23.84 -8.85 -12.07
C PRO A 91 24.23 -7.40 -11.78
N TRP A 92 24.73 -7.13 -10.58
CA TRP A 92 25.05 -5.77 -10.15
C TRP A 92 25.93 -4.99 -11.12
N ARG A 93 26.98 -5.61 -11.66
CA ARG A 93 27.91 -4.99 -12.62
C ARG A 93 27.26 -4.56 -13.92
N ASP A 94 26.13 -5.19 -14.28
CA ASP A 94 25.42 -4.99 -15.55
C ASP A 94 24.18 -4.10 -15.38
N GLN A 95 23.96 -3.59 -14.16
CA GLN A 95 22.80 -2.73 -13.85
C GLN A 95 22.91 -1.38 -14.57
N ASN A 96 21.79 -0.92 -15.11
CA ASN A 96 21.61 0.46 -15.55
C ASN A 96 20.48 1.08 -14.73
N VAL A 97 20.84 1.76 -13.63
CA VAL A 97 19.86 2.40 -12.73
C VAL A 97 19.43 3.73 -13.33
N THR A 98 18.18 3.81 -13.73
CA THR A 98 17.58 4.98 -14.41
C THR A 98 16.47 5.65 -13.60
N ILE A 99 16.06 5.06 -12.48
CA ILE A 99 15.01 5.56 -11.60
C ILE A 99 15.48 5.57 -10.15
N GLU A 100 14.91 6.47 -9.35
CA GLU A 100 15.10 6.44 -7.89
C GLU A 100 14.46 5.17 -7.31
N GLY A 101 15.12 4.57 -6.31
CA GLY A 101 14.61 3.39 -5.64
C GLY A 101 14.74 3.46 -4.13
N PHE A 102 14.11 2.51 -3.48
CA PHE A 102 14.02 2.36 -2.03
C PHE A 102 14.23 0.89 -1.66
N HIS A 103 14.67 0.66 -0.44
CA HIS A 103 14.87 -0.69 0.08
C HIS A 103 13.59 -1.25 0.68
N TYR A 104 12.58 -1.52 -0.16
CA TYR A 104 11.22 -1.89 0.26
C TYR A 104 10.79 -3.29 -0.20
N TYR A 105 11.69 -4.07 -0.74
CA TYR A 105 11.35 -5.45 -1.12
C TYR A 105 11.11 -6.33 0.10
N MET A 106 10.21 -7.28 -0.06
CA MET A 106 9.91 -8.27 0.96
C MET A 106 11.03 -9.31 1.03
N THR A 107 11.45 -9.69 2.24
CA THR A 107 12.41 -10.79 2.40
C THR A 107 11.72 -12.14 2.19
N PRO A 108 12.47 -13.21 1.84
CA PRO A 108 11.89 -14.55 1.70
C PRO A 108 11.12 -15.00 2.94
N GLU A 109 11.62 -14.68 4.14
CA GLU A 109 10.99 -15.05 5.41
C GLU A 109 9.64 -14.34 5.59
N THR A 110 9.57 -13.04 5.30
CA THR A 110 8.30 -12.30 5.38
C THR A 110 7.32 -12.73 4.30
N ALA A 111 7.80 -13.09 3.11
CA ALA A 111 6.97 -13.66 2.06
C ALA A 111 6.39 -15.02 2.49
N GLN A 112 7.21 -15.89 3.10
CA GLN A 112 6.78 -17.19 3.62
C GLN A 112 5.72 -17.01 4.71
N MET A 113 5.90 -16.07 5.66
CA MET A 113 4.87 -15.75 6.65
C MET A 113 3.52 -15.38 6.01
N GLY A 114 3.55 -14.64 4.91
CA GLY A 114 2.35 -14.29 4.16
C GLY A 114 1.67 -15.51 3.54
N LEU A 115 2.46 -16.41 2.95
CA LEU A 115 1.95 -17.65 2.36
C LEU A 115 1.35 -18.57 3.44
N ASP A 116 2.04 -18.76 4.55
CA ASP A 116 1.58 -19.59 5.67
C ASP A 116 0.28 -19.08 6.30
N GLY A 117 0.11 -17.75 6.38
CA GLY A 117 -1.09 -17.13 6.93
C GLY A 117 -2.25 -16.95 5.95
N LEU A 118 -2.02 -17.18 4.66
CA LEU A 118 -2.99 -16.81 3.61
C LEU A 118 -4.30 -17.58 3.70
N GLU A 119 -4.24 -18.89 3.92
CA GLU A 119 -5.44 -19.73 3.98
C GLU A 119 -6.34 -19.35 5.17
N GLU A 120 -5.75 -19.10 6.33
CA GLU A 120 -6.47 -18.61 7.50
C GLU A 120 -7.09 -17.24 7.21
N ALA A 121 -6.34 -16.33 6.61
CA ALA A 121 -6.82 -14.99 6.29
C ALA A 121 -7.99 -15.00 5.29
N ILE A 122 -7.97 -15.91 4.30
CA ILE A 122 -9.08 -16.06 3.34
C ILE A 122 -10.36 -16.53 4.04
N ASN A 123 -10.25 -17.40 5.03
CA ASN A 123 -11.38 -18.05 5.70
C ASN A 123 -11.88 -17.29 6.93
N ARG A 124 -11.05 -16.39 7.49
CA ARG A 124 -11.40 -15.61 8.68
C ARG A 124 -12.24 -14.39 8.31
N THR A 125 -13.24 -14.07 9.13
CA THR A 125 -14.02 -12.84 9.00
C THR A 125 -13.14 -11.61 9.21
N PRO A 126 -13.11 -10.64 8.28
CA PRO A 126 -12.37 -9.41 8.47
C PRO A 126 -12.89 -8.58 9.63
N ARG A 127 -11.98 -7.90 10.34
CA ARG A 127 -12.35 -6.87 11.32
C ARG A 127 -13.11 -5.75 10.62
N GLN A 128 -14.21 -5.34 11.20
CA GLN A 128 -14.89 -4.10 10.81
C GLN A 128 -14.16 -2.91 11.46
N TRP A 129 -13.73 -1.97 10.65
CA TRP A 129 -13.11 -0.74 11.09
C TRP A 129 -14.16 0.38 11.14
N ILE A 130 -14.06 1.23 12.14
CA ILE A 130 -14.97 2.36 12.33
C ILE A 130 -14.15 3.65 12.50
N ALA A 131 -14.79 4.81 12.30
CA ALA A 131 -14.12 6.11 12.38
C ALA A 131 -13.32 6.30 13.70
N GLN A 132 -13.84 5.79 14.79
CA GLN A 132 -13.22 5.88 16.13
C GLN A 132 -11.95 5.03 16.28
N ASP A 133 -11.68 4.11 15.38
CA ASP A 133 -10.40 3.37 15.36
C ASP A 133 -9.22 4.25 14.94
N TRP A 134 -9.49 5.44 14.38
CA TRP A 134 -8.47 6.34 13.85
C TRP A 134 -8.34 7.62 14.70
N PRO A 135 -7.12 8.09 14.95
CA PRO A 135 -6.93 9.36 15.64
C PRO A 135 -7.28 10.53 14.71
N ILE A 136 -7.78 11.61 15.29
CA ILE A 136 -7.97 12.88 14.58
C ILE A 136 -6.59 13.54 14.43
N LEU A 137 -6.00 13.46 13.25
CA LEU A 137 -4.62 13.90 13.00
C LEU A 137 -4.43 15.41 13.28
N THR A 138 -5.42 16.22 12.95
CA THR A 138 -5.37 17.68 13.19
C THR A 138 -5.33 18.05 14.67
N GLU A 139 -5.73 17.15 15.56
CA GLU A 139 -5.66 17.35 17.01
C GLU A 139 -4.32 16.94 17.61
N MET A 140 -3.47 16.28 16.85
CA MET A 140 -2.14 15.89 17.32
C MET A 140 -1.19 17.09 17.41
N ASN A 141 -0.36 17.13 18.45
CA ASN A 141 0.55 18.26 18.72
C ASN A 141 1.49 18.57 17.55
N VAL A 142 1.93 17.55 16.81
CA VAL A 142 2.81 17.72 15.65
C VAL A 142 2.18 18.56 14.51
N PHE A 143 0.85 18.66 14.47
CA PHE A 143 0.11 19.44 13.47
C PHE A 143 -0.44 20.78 14.01
N LYS A 144 -0.42 21.00 15.32
CA LYS A 144 -0.96 22.22 15.95
C LYS A 144 -0.04 23.44 15.83
N ASN A 145 1.24 23.23 15.53
CA ASN A 145 2.27 24.28 15.53
C ASN A 145 2.80 24.59 14.13
N LYS A 146 1.96 24.53 13.10
CA LYS A 146 2.30 24.94 11.74
C LYS A 146 1.42 26.08 11.29
#